data_4984f55e8286db0f0353165fd17f097c
#
_entry.id   4984f55e8286db0f0353165fd17f097c
#
_cell.length_a   1.000
_cell.length_b   1.000
_cell.length_c   1.000
_cell.angle_alpha   90.00
_cell.angle_beta   90.00
_cell.angle_gamma   90.00
#
_symmetry.space_group_name_H-M   'P 1'
#
loop_
_entity.id
_entity.type
_entity.pdbx_description
1 polymer ?
#
loop_
_entity_poly.entity_id
_entity_poly.type
_entity_poly.pdbx_seq_one_letter_code
_entity_poly.pdbx_strand_id
1 'polypeptide(L)'
;MEKNYFKKIIARDANGLQVISACCSDSKVKIEDIKFLKKNKIFLLLIERIKKEKKSEEKLKSIIKFEYIASVKSKNINQNNNSDILELLGIDLFRDKKNYNISIYFKNNAFITLSSEILEVTLEDQSEQ
;
A
#
# COMPACT_ATOMS: atom_id res chain seq x y z
N MET A 1 -4.47 31.53 2.88
CA MET A 1 -4.57 30.56 1.79
C MET A 1 -3.96 29.24 2.25
N GLU A 2 -4.79 28.22 2.37
CA GLU A 2 -4.29 26.91 2.77
C GLU A 2 -3.55 26.27 1.61
N LYS A 3 -2.30 25.94 1.86
CA LYS A 3 -1.55 25.12 0.92
C LYS A 3 -1.85 23.65 1.23
N ASN A 4 -2.47 22.97 0.27
CA ASN A 4 -2.65 21.54 0.36
C ASN A 4 -1.33 20.86 0.00
N TYR A 5 -0.67 20.33 1.01
CA TYR A 5 0.56 19.58 0.80
C TYR A 5 0.21 18.12 0.55
N PHE A 6 0.54 17.66 -0.64
CA PHE A 6 0.40 16.25 -0.99
C PHE A 6 1.73 15.56 -0.77
N LYS A 7 1.67 14.46 -0.07
CA LYS A 7 2.85 13.69 0.27
C LYS A 7 3.22 12.76 -0.88
N LYS A 8 4.50 12.70 -1.18
CA LYS A 8 5.05 11.67 -2.07
C LYS A 8 6.30 11.11 -1.42
N ILE A 9 6.28 9.82 -1.16
CA ILE A 9 7.40 9.11 -0.52
C ILE A 9 7.81 7.97 -1.44
N ILE A 10 9.10 7.87 -1.73
CA ILE A 10 9.66 6.76 -2.49
C ILE A 10 10.55 5.96 -1.55
N ALA A 11 10.27 4.66 -1.44
CA ALA A 11 11.04 3.74 -0.60
C ALA A 11 11.83 2.79 -1.48
N ARG A 12 13.14 2.74 -1.27
CA ARG A 12 14.05 1.80 -1.94
C ARG A 12 14.81 0.93 -0.94
N ASP A 13 14.50 1.07 0.34
CA ASP A 13 15.11 0.30 1.42
C ASP A 13 14.09 0.02 2.51
N ALA A 14 14.49 -0.77 3.50
CA ALA A 14 13.62 -1.17 4.60
C ALA A 14 13.13 0.04 5.42
N ASN A 15 14.00 1.02 5.66
CA ASN A 15 13.62 2.20 6.44
C ASN A 15 12.56 3.03 5.72
N GLY A 16 12.72 3.23 4.42
CA GLY A 16 11.74 3.95 3.61
C GLY A 16 10.40 3.25 3.61
N LEU A 17 10.40 1.91 3.51
CA LEU A 17 9.16 1.14 3.51
C LEU A 17 8.46 1.24 4.87
N GLN A 18 9.21 1.28 5.97
CA GLN A 18 8.63 1.48 7.31
C GLN A 18 7.93 2.83 7.43
N VAL A 19 8.48 3.87 6.81
CA VAL A 19 7.85 5.19 6.80
C VAL A 19 6.50 5.12 6.06
N ILE A 20 6.48 4.48 4.90
CA ILE A 20 5.23 4.27 4.14
C ILE A 20 4.24 3.47 4.97
N SER A 21 4.69 2.38 5.60
CA SER A 21 3.85 1.55 6.45
C SER A 21 3.21 2.37 7.57
N ALA A 22 3.99 3.20 8.25
CA ALA A 22 3.49 4.04 9.34
C ALA A 22 2.46 5.07 8.84
N CYS A 23 2.70 5.66 7.67
CA CYS A 23 1.76 6.63 7.07
C CYS A 23 0.43 5.99 6.68
N CYS A 24 0.45 4.70 6.36
CA CYS A 24 -0.71 4.00 5.78
C CYS A 24 -1.46 3.14 6.80
N SER A 25 -0.94 2.96 8.02
CA SER A 25 -1.64 2.15 9.03
C SER A 25 -3.02 2.74 9.32
N ASP A 26 -3.99 1.87 9.52
CA ASP A 26 -5.40 2.18 9.72
C ASP A 26 -6.12 2.71 8.47
N SER A 27 -5.47 2.68 7.32
CA SER A 27 -6.10 3.05 6.06
C SER A 27 -7.10 1.99 5.62
N LYS A 28 -8.08 2.42 4.83
CA LYS A 28 -9.10 1.54 4.27
C LYS A 28 -8.83 1.30 2.80
N VAL A 29 -9.04 0.06 2.36
CA VAL A 29 -8.82 -0.36 0.99
C VAL A 29 -10.01 -1.19 0.54
N LYS A 30 -10.66 -0.79 -0.55
CA LYS A 30 -11.69 -1.63 -1.16
C LYS A 30 -11.01 -2.72 -1.98
N ILE A 31 -11.57 -3.93 -1.97
CA ILE A 31 -11.00 -5.04 -2.73
C ILE A 31 -10.91 -4.69 -4.21
N GLU A 32 -11.91 -4.00 -4.76
CA GLU A 32 -11.89 -3.57 -6.17
C GLU A 32 -10.77 -2.60 -6.50
N ASP A 33 -10.17 -1.95 -5.49
CA ASP A 33 -9.08 -1.00 -5.65
C ASP A 33 -7.69 -1.64 -5.47
N ILE A 34 -7.64 -2.96 -5.43
CA ILE A 34 -6.39 -3.72 -5.39
C ILE A 34 -6.16 -4.27 -6.79
N LYS A 35 -5.05 -3.89 -7.42
CA LYS A 35 -4.80 -4.25 -8.82
C LYS A 35 -3.36 -4.72 -9.03
N PHE A 36 -3.23 -5.81 -9.78
CA PHE A 36 -1.92 -6.28 -10.23
C PHE A 36 -1.83 -6.15 -11.74
N LEU A 37 -1.02 -5.20 -12.19
CA LEU A 37 -0.74 -4.98 -13.61
C LEU A 37 0.43 -5.88 -14.00
N LYS A 38 0.12 -7.14 -14.28
CA LYS A 38 1.11 -8.19 -14.44
C LYS A 38 2.12 -7.90 -15.55
N LYS A 39 1.67 -7.35 -16.67
CA LYS A 39 2.56 -7.03 -17.80
C LYS A 39 3.58 -5.97 -17.44
N ASN A 40 3.19 -5.02 -16.58
CA ASN A 40 4.06 -3.92 -16.15
C ASN A 40 4.80 -4.25 -14.87
N LYS A 41 4.49 -5.38 -14.23
CA LYS A 41 5.05 -5.78 -12.94
C LYS A 41 4.79 -4.75 -11.85
N ILE A 42 3.60 -4.15 -11.87
CA ILE A 42 3.19 -3.12 -10.91
C ILE A 42 1.99 -3.63 -10.11
N PHE A 43 2.08 -3.51 -8.79
CA PHE A 43 0.97 -3.79 -7.89
C PHE A 43 0.49 -2.48 -7.27
N LEU A 44 -0.81 -2.23 -7.32
CA LEU A 44 -1.40 -0.97 -6.87
C LEU A 44 -2.42 -1.20 -5.77
N LEU A 45 -2.35 -0.37 -4.74
CA LEU A 45 -3.39 -0.23 -3.72
C LEU A 45 -3.86 1.22 -3.72
N LEU A 46 -5.14 1.43 -4.01
CA LEU A 46 -5.76 2.73 -3.77
C LEU A 46 -6.34 2.70 -2.36
N ILE A 47 -5.84 3.57 -1.50
CA ILE A 47 -6.21 3.58 -0.09
C ILE A 47 -6.86 4.90 0.30
N GLU A 48 -7.66 4.86 1.37
CA GLU A 48 -8.15 6.05 2.04
C GLU A 48 -7.48 6.11 3.41
N ARG A 49 -6.60 7.09 3.59
CA ARG A 49 -5.86 7.23 4.83
C ARG A 49 -6.26 8.49 5.58
N ILE A 50 -5.98 8.49 6.87
CA ILE A 50 -6.21 9.65 7.73
C ILE A 50 -4.92 10.46 7.74
N LYS A 51 -5.04 11.79 7.54
CA LYS A 51 -3.89 12.70 7.66
C LYS A 51 -3.49 12.80 9.12
N LYS A 52 -2.46 12.07 9.51
CA LYS A 52 -1.97 12.07 10.89
C LYS A 52 -1.19 13.34 11.23
N GLU A 53 -0.85 14.12 10.22
CA GLU A 53 -0.09 15.37 10.37
C GLU A 53 -0.97 16.54 10.85
N LYS A 54 -2.28 16.38 10.81
CA LYS A 54 -3.23 17.40 11.25
C LYS A 54 -4.09 16.87 12.38
N LYS A 55 -4.51 17.78 13.27
CA LYS A 55 -5.40 17.45 14.38
C LYS A 55 -6.81 17.05 13.94
N SER A 56 -7.19 17.42 12.72
CA SER A 56 -8.50 17.04 12.16
C SER A 56 -8.38 15.69 11.45
N GLU A 57 -9.42 14.85 11.59
CA GLU A 57 -9.48 13.54 10.94
C GLU A 57 -9.81 13.67 9.45
N GLU A 58 -8.98 14.40 8.71
CA GLU A 58 -9.18 14.51 7.28
C GLU A 58 -8.78 13.23 6.57
N LYS A 59 -9.69 12.71 5.76
CA LYS A 59 -9.45 11.54 4.93
C LYS A 59 -8.82 11.95 3.62
N LEU A 60 -7.89 11.17 3.16
CA LEU A 60 -7.13 11.47 1.96
C LEU A 60 -6.96 10.20 1.15
N LYS A 61 -7.20 10.31 -0.14
CA LYS A 61 -6.95 9.19 -1.05
C LYS A 61 -5.49 9.17 -1.45
N SER A 62 -4.88 8.02 -1.40
CA SER A 62 -3.48 7.83 -1.75
C SER A 62 -3.33 6.54 -2.54
N ILE A 63 -2.28 6.48 -3.36
CA ILE A 63 -1.94 5.26 -4.08
C ILE A 63 -0.60 4.76 -3.56
N ILE A 64 -0.56 3.48 -3.20
CA ILE A 64 0.72 2.80 -2.95
C ILE A 64 1.03 1.98 -4.19
N LYS A 65 2.14 2.30 -4.83
CA LYS A 65 2.60 1.61 -6.03
C LYS A 65 3.85 0.79 -5.71
N PHE A 66 3.78 -0.50 -5.99
CA PHE A 66 4.88 -1.43 -5.80
C PHE A 66 5.40 -1.83 -7.18
N GLU A 67 6.65 -1.54 -7.48
CA GLU A 67 7.23 -1.82 -8.79
C GLU A 67 8.07 -3.09 -8.78
N TYR A 68 8.33 -3.61 -9.97
CA TYR A 68 9.13 -4.83 -10.17
C TYR A 68 8.56 -6.06 -9.50
N ILE A 69 7.23 -6.16 -9.44
CA ILE A 69 6.56 -7.28 -8.77
C ILE A 69 6.46 -8.46 -9.71
N ALA A 70 7.09 -9.58 -9.30
CA ALA A 70 7.08 -10.81 -10.08
C ALA A 70 5.88 -11.69 -9.75
N SER A 71 5.44 -11.71 -8.49
CA SER A 71 4.32 -12.55 -8.08
C SER A 71 3.54 -11.93 -6.92
N VAL A 72 2.25 -12.26 -6.87
CA VAL A 72 1.32 -11.81 -5.84
C VAL A 72 0.59 -13.02 -5.29
N LYS A 73 0.57 -13.15 -3.97
CA LYS A 73 -0.21 -14.16 -3.26
C LYS A 73 -1.09 -13.48 -2.22
N SER A 74 -2.31 -13.93 -2.09
CA SER A 74 -3.21 -13.40 -1.06
C SER A 74 -3.79 -14.51 -0.21
N LYS A 75 -4.13 -14.18 1.03
CA LYS A 75 -4.77 -15.11 1.97
C LYS A 75 -5.86 -14.39 2.73
N ASN A 76 -7.01 -15.08 2.87
CA ASN A 76 -8.17 -14.60 3.61
C ASN A 76 -8.77 -13.32 3.00
N ILE A 77 -8.63 -13.15 1.69
CA ILE A 77 -9.27 -12.06 0.95
C ILE A 77 -10.23 -12.68 -0.06
N ASN A 78 -11.51 -12.33 0.06
CA ASN A 78 -12.53 -12.83 -0.84
C ASN A 78 -12.63 -11.91 -2.06
N GLN A 79 -12.00 -12.31 -3.15
CA GLN A 79 -11.93 -11.53 -4.38
C GLN A 79 -13.29 -11.40 -5.08
N ASN A 80 -14.25 -12.25 -4.73
CA ASN A 80 -15.60 -12.19 -5.31
C ASN A 80 -16.46 -11.09 -4.67
N ASN A 81 -16.02 -10.52 -3.58
CA ASN A 81 -16.75 -9.50 -2.83
C ASN A 81 -16.07 -8.13 -2.99
N ASN A 82 -16.20 -7.57 -4.20
CA ASN A 82 -15.47 -6.36 -4.61
C ASN A 82 -15.72 -5.14 -3.73
N SER A 83 -16.90 -5.09 -3.10
CA SER A 83 -17.27 -3.94 -2.27
C SER A 83 -16.75 -4.05 -0.83
N ASP A 84 -16.18 -5.19 -0.44
CA ASP A 84 -15.62 -5.35 0.90
C ASP A 84 -14.45 -4.37 1.10
N ILE A 85 -14.37 -3.87 2.33
CA ILE A 85 -13.35 -2.92 2.73
C ILE A 85 -12.40 -3.62 3.68
N LEU A 86 -11.12 -3.59 3.35
CA LEU A 86 -10.05 -4.09 4.21
C LEU A 86 -9.44 -2.94 4.99
N GLU A 87 -8.97 -3.21 6.19
CA GLU A 87 -8.26 -2.21 6.97
C GLU A 87 -6.79 -2.59 7.06
N LEU A 88 -5.94 -1.70 6.57
CA LEU A 88 -4.51 -1.92 6.49
C LEU A 88 -3.87 -1.76 7.85
N LEU A 89 -3.11 -2.77 8.29
CA LEU A 89 -2.40 -2.73 9.57
C LEU A 89 -0.94 -2.31 9.38
N GLY A 90 -0.29 -2.81 8.36
CA GLY A 90 1.11 -2.49 8.14
C GLY A 90 1.70 -3.22 6.95
N ILE A 91 2.94 -2.87 6.64
CA ILE A 91 3.70 -3.42 5.52
C ILE A 91 5.08 -3.80 6.04
N ASP A 92 5.48 -5.04 5.85
CA ASP A 92 6.78 -5.55 6.28
C ASP A 92 7.60 -6.03 5.10
N LEU A 93 8.91 -6.02 5.29
CA LEU A 93 9.87 -6.48 4.28
C LEU A 93 10.64 -7.67 4.83
N PHE A 94 10.66 -8.75 4.05
CA PHE A 94 11.51 -9.90 4.31
C PHE A 94 12.43 -10.08 3.12
N ARG A 95 13.71 -10.31 3.38
CA ARG A 95 14.67 -10.56 2.31
C ARG A 95 15.01 -12.04 2.27
N ASP A 96 14.73 -12.65 1.12
CA ASP A 96 15.19 -13.98 0.79
C ASP A 96 16.49 -13.88 -0.01
N LYS A 97 17.14 -15.01 -0.32
CA LYS A 97 18.48 -15.04 -0.96
C LYS A 97 18.63 -14.13 -2.18
N LYS A 98 17.58 -13.98 -2.99
CA LYS A 98 17.62 -13.18 -4.23
C LYS A 98 16.48 -12.19 -4.35
N ASN A 99 15.48 -12.30 -3.50
CA ASN A 99 14.24 -11.54 -3.66
C ASN A 99 13.85 -10.82 -2.40
N TYR A 100 13.15 -9.71 -2.58
CA TYR A 100 12.42 -9.05 -1.51
C TYR A 100 11.02 -9.63 -1.45
N ASN A 101 10.55 -9.95 -0.26
CA ASN A 101 9.18 -10.34 -0.02
C ASN A 101 8.51 -9.26 0.80
N ILE A 102 7.50 -8.63 0.21
CA ILE A 102 6.75 -7.55 0.86
C ILE A 102 5.44 -8.11 1.33
N SER A 103 5.18 -8.03 2.63
CA SER A 103 3.93 -8.50 3.22
C SER A 103 3.06 -7.33 3.63
N ILE A 104 1.84 -7.31 3.12
CA ILE A 104 0.85 -6.29 3.40
C ILE A 104 -0.20 -6.94 4.30
N TYR A 105 -0.34 -6.44 5.52
CA TYR A 105 -1.22 -7.03 6.53
C TYR A 105 -2.50 -6.22 6.69
N PHE A 106 -3.61 -6.91 6.71
CA PHE A 106 -4.92 -6.33 6.96
C PHE A 106 -5.55 -6.97 8.20
N LYS A 107 -6.57 -6.34 8.75
CA LYS A 107 -7.34 -6.94 9.85
C LYS A 107 -7.96 -8.28 9.45
N ASN A 108 -8.28 -9.10 10.43
CA ASN A 108 -8.90 -10.42 10.28
C ASN A 108 -8.00 -11.44 9.59
N ASN A 109 -6.69 -11.33 9.86
CA ASN A 109 -5.67 -12.27 9.34
C ASN A 109 -5.61 -12.34 7.81
N ALA A 110 -6.02 -11.25 7.15
CA ALA A 110 -5.88 -11.13 5.71
C ALA A 110 -4.52 -10.55 5.37
N PHE A 111 -3.89 -11.06 4.32
CA PHE A 111 -2.62 -10.50 3.88
C PHE A 111 -2.36 -10.77 2.41
N ILE A 112 -1.47 -9.93 1.85
CA ILE A 112 -0.96 -10.06 0.49
C ILE A 112 0.56 -10.10 0.58
N THR A 113 1.18 -11.06 -0.12
CA THR A 113 2.63 -11.15 -0.21
C THR A 113 3.06 -10.90 -1.65
N LEU A 114 4.00 -9.97 -1.82
CA LEU A 114 4.56 -9.62 -3.11
C LEU A 114 6.02 -10.07 -3.16
N SER A 115 6.45 -10.57 -4.31
CA SER A 115 7.85 -10.94 -4.54
C SER A 115 8.46 -10.03 -5.58
N SER A 116 9.67 -9.54 -5.33
CA SER A 116 10.34 -8.57 -6.18
C SER A 116 11.86 -8.72 -6.10
N GLU A 117 12.57 -8.55 -7.22
CA GLU A 117 14.02 -8.53 -7.23
C GLU A 117 14.58 -7.16 -6.82
N ILE A 118 13.81 -6.11 -7.04
CA ILE A 118 14.19 -4.74 -6.73
C ILE A 118 13.10 -4.14 -5.86
N LEU A 119 13.49 -3.46 -4.79
CA LEU A 119 12.54 -2.78 -3.92
C LEU A 119 12.35 -1.33 -4.38
N GLU A 120 11.16 -1.04 -4.85
CA GLU A 120 10.76 0.34 -5.11
C GLU A 120 9.26 0.48 -4.88
N VAL A 121 8.91 1.24 -3.85
CA VAL A 121 7.52 1.46 -3.43
C VAL A 121 7.30 2.95 -3.31
N THR A 122 6.20 3.43 -3.87
CA THR A 122 5.86 4.85 -3.84
C THR A 122 4.50 5.03 -3.18
N LEU A 123 4.43 5.92 -2.19
CA LEU A 123 3.18 6.42 -1.65
C LEU A 123 2.96 7.81 -2.23
N GLU A 124 1.82 8.02 -2.86
CA GLU A 124 1.50 9.32 -3.46
C GLU A 124 0.07 9.71 -3.14
N ASP A 125 -0.08 10.84 -2.47
CA ASP A 125 -1.39 11.41 -2.17
C ASP A 125 -2.02 11.95 -3.45
N GLN A 126 -3.33 11.70 -3.61
CA GLN A 126 -4.06 12.15 -4.78
C GLN A 126 -4.69 13.51 -4.51
N SER A 127 -4.58 14.40 -5.49
CA SER A 127 -5.20 15.71 -5.37
C SER A 127 -6.71 15.58 -5.43
N GLU A 128 -7.41 16.33 -4.59
CA GLU A 128 -8.85 16.46 -4.70
C GLU A 128 -9.18 17.38 -5.87
N GLN A 129 -10.07 16.93 -6.71
CA GLN A 129 -10.67 17.78 -7.72
C GLN A 129 -12.16 17.77 -7.55
#